data_b26159487d42795d14d7e955417c111e
#
_entry.id   b26159487d42795d14d7e955417c111e
#
_cell.length_a   1.000
_cell.length_b   1.000
_cell.length_c   1.000
_cell.angle_alpha   90.00
_cell.angle_beta   90.00
_cell.angle_gamma   90.00
#
_symmetry.space_group_name_H-M   'P 1'
#
loop_
_entity.id
_entity.type
_entity.pdbx_description
1 polymer ?
#
loop_
_entity_poly.entity_id
_entity_poly.type
_entity_poly.pdbx_seq_one_letter_code
_entity_poly.pdbx_strand_id
1 'polypeptide(L)'
;TPPQKEPGRCPVCAMELVPATTSGGGDPMAVHIDPASRRIANIQTASVRSVPTSRTIKAIGKLTYDEGTMRTIAAWVPGRLEKMFADYNGVVVKEGDHLALVYSPELYTGQVELLLAIKTQNASKTLGNNRSFLTDGSMYKSARQRLIESGMTNEQIQEVEESGEANSRIHLCAPAGGTVINKLAVEGEYVKEGQPIYQLADLSTIWLQMELYP
;
A
#
# COMPACT_ATOMS: atom_id res chain seq x y z
N THR A 1 10.66 -56.77 -60.49
CA THR A 1 11.03 -56.40 -61.88
C THR A 1 11.12 -54.90 -61.98
N PRO A 2 12.10 -54.33 -62.64
CA PRO A 2 12.21 -52.92 -62.82
C PRO A 2 10.96 -52.36 -63.59
N PRO A 3 10.51 -51.17 -63.32
CA PRO A 3 9.35 -50.55 -64.00
C PRO A 3 9.62 -50.46 -65.49
N GLN A 4 8.68 -50.94 -66.34
CA GLN A 4 8.75 -50.86 -67.80
C GLN A 4 7.90 -49.64 -68.27
N LYS A 5 8.34 -48.98 -69.33
CA LYS A 5 7.72 -47.78 -69.87
C LYS A 5 6.51 -48.03 -70.77
N GLU A 6 6.28 -49.23 -71.21
CA GLU A 6 5.20 -49.56 -72.13
C GLU A 6 4.25 -50.61 -71.53
N PRO A 7 2.95 -50.54 -71.84
CA PRO A 7 1.98 -51.50 -71.40
C PRO A 7 2.21 -52.83 -72.10
N GLY A 8 2.15 -53.94 -71.36
CA GLY A 8 2.38 -55.26 -71.92
C GLY A 8 2.49 -56.34 -70.84
N ARG A 9 3.06 -57.51 -71.21
CA ARG A 9 3.29 -58.61 -70.27
C ARG A 9 4.72 -58.65 -69.79
N CYS A 10 4.86 -58.99 -68.52
CA CYS A 10 6.17 -59.09 -67.87
C CYS A 10 7.04 -60.15 -68.63
N PRO A 11 8.27 -59.83 -69.09
CA PRO A 11 9.14 -60.75 -69.83
C PRO A 11 9.65 -61.91 -69.00
N VAL A 12 9.50 -61.88 -67.67
CA VAL A 12 9.98 -62.89 -66.73
C VAL A 12 8.87 -63.88 -66.34
N CYS A 13 7.65 -63.47 -66.13
CA CYS A 13 6.54 -64.24 -65.59
C CYS A 13 5.24 -64.18 -66.43
N ALA A 14 5.26 -63.48 -67.57
CA ALA A 14 4.14 -63.29 -68.51
C ALA A 14 2.83 -62.72 -67.97
N MET A 15 2.82 -62.27 -66.74
CA MET A 15 1.65 -61.58 -66.18
C MET A 15 1.50 -60.20 -66.76
N GLU A 16 0.25 -59.70 -66.88
CA GLU A 16 -0.03 -58.34 -67.36
C GLU A 16 0.55 -57.31 -66.40
N LEU A 17 1.20 -56.31 -66.98
CA LEU A 17 1.72 -55.17 -66.24
C LEU A 17 0.56 -54.20 -65.92
N VAL A 18 0.40 -53.90 -64.66
CA VAL A 18 -0.55 -52.95 -64.16
C VAL A 18 0.11 -51.60 -64.14
N PRO A 19 -0.53 -50.53 -64.61
CA PRO A 19 0.06 -49.19 -64.49
C PRO A 19 0.32 -48.84 -63.02
N ALA A 20 1.56 -48.48 -62.72
CA ALA A 20 1.89 -47.95 -61.41
C ALA A 20 1.20 -46.60 -61.35
N THR A 21 0.09 -46.50 -60.61
CA THR A 21 -0.44 -45.25 -60.25
C THR A 21 0.61 -44.57 -59.37
N THR A 22 1.35 -43.61 -59.93
CA THR A 22 2.08 -42.63 -59.19
C THR A 22 1.02 -41.85 -58.37
N SER A 23 0.75 -42.31 -57.17
CA SER A 23 0.08 -41.50 -56.16
C SER A 23 0.90 -40.24 -56.09
N GLY A 24 0.30 -39.13 -56.59
CA GLY A 24 0.97 -37.85 -56.71
C GLY A 24 1.69 -37.46 -55.43
N GLY A 25 2.76 -36.72 -55.59
CA GLY A 25 3.68 -36.29 -54.54
C GLY A 25 2.96 -35.68 -53.33
N GLY A 26 2.46 -36.54 -52.48
CA GLY A 26 1.89 -36.22 -51.20
C GLY A 26 2.92 -36.44 -50.09
N ASP A 27 2.78 -35.77 -49.03
CA ASP A 27 3.53 -35.94 -47.80
C ASP A 27 3.67 -37.46 -47.47
N PRO A 28 4.88 -38.01 -47.30
CA PRO A 28 5.10 -39.42 -46.96
C PRO A 28 4.39 -39.89 -45.69
N MET A 29 3.91 -38.97 -44.87
CA MET A 29 3.11 -39.22 -43.66
C MET A 29 1.59 -39.18 -43.94
N ALA A 30 1.15 -38.79 -45.14
CA ALA A 30 -0.26 -38.71 -45.48
C ALA A 30 -0.86 -40.09 -45.82
N VAL A 31 -1.87 -40.48 -45.09
CA VAL A 31 -2.68 -41.67 -45.37
C VAL A 31 -3.81 -41.31 -46.32
N HIS A 32 -3.79 -41.88 -47.52
CA HIS A 32 -4.86 -41.65 -48.49
C HIS A 32 -5.97 -42.70 -48.28
N ILE A 33 -7.15 -42.23 -47.87
CA ILE A 33 -8.32 -43.07 -47.65
C ILE A 33 -9.37 -42.73 -48.72
N ASP A 34 -9.81 -43.74 -49.48
CA ASP A 34 -10.85 -43.51 -50.46
C ASP A 34 -12.22 -43.11 -49.86
N PRO A 35 -13.08 -42.43 -50.58
CA PRO A 35 -14.34 -41.95 -50.05
C PRO A 35 -15.32 -43.02 -49.56
N ALA A 36 -15.25 -44.26 -50.10
CA ALA A 36 -16.11 -45.35 -49.65
C ALA A 36 -15.63 -45.88 -48.30
N SER A 37 -14.34 -46.14 -48.18
CA SER A 37 -13.71 -46.56 -46.93
C SER A 37 -13.91 -45.52 -45.80
N ARG A 38 -13.84 -44.24 -46.13
CA ARG A 38 -14.09 -43.16 -45.18
C ARG A 38 -15.53 -43.20 -44.63
N ARG A 39 -16.54 -43.49 -45.48
CA ARG A 39 -17.94 -43.63 -45.05
C ARG A 39 -18.15 -44.86 -44.17
N ILE A 40 -17.57 -46.00 -44.57
CA ILE A 40 -17.69 -47.27 -43.82
C ILE A 40 -17.06 -47.13 -42.43
N ALA A 41 -15.91 -46.50 -42.35
CA ALA A 41 -15.23 -46.26 -41.10
C ALA A 41 -15.79 -45.08 -40.27
N ASN A 42 -16.83 -44.41 -40.76
CA ASN A 42 -17.45 -43.23 -40.12
C ASN A 42 -16.43 -42.14 -39.72
N ILE A 43 -15.44 -41.91 -40.57
CA ILE A 43 -14.37 -40.94 -40.33
C ILE A 43 -14.93 -39.55 -40.59
N GLN A 44 -15.04 -38.75 -39.52
CA GLN A 44 -15.40 -37.33 -39.57
C GLN A 44 -14.14 -36.49 -39.50
N THR A 45 -14.07 -35.46 -40.30
CA THR A 45 -12.96 -34.47 -40.27
C THR A 45 -13.50 -33.11 -40.00
N ALA A 46 -12.81 -32.36 -39.14
CA ALA A 46 -13.11 -30.96 -38.88
C ALA A 46 -11.88 -30.11 -39.20
N SER A 47 -12.12 -28.93 -39.75
CA SER A 47 -11.02 -27.99 -39.99
C SER A 47 -10.54 -27.37 -38.67
N VAL A 48 -9.24 -27.35 -38.46
CA VAL A 48 -8.61 -26.66 -37.32
C VAL A 48 -8.80 -25.17 -37.49
N ARG A 49 -9.34 -24.54 -36.49
CA ARG A 49 -9.51 -23.10 -36.44
C ARG A 49 -8.92 -22.56 -35.13
N SER A 50 -8.24 -21.42 -35.20
CA SER A 50 -7.85 -20.67 -34.00
C SER A 50 -9.07 -19.94 -33.47
N VAL A 51 -9.49 -20.24 -32.25
CA VAL A 51 -10.62 -19.62 -31.59
C VAL A 51 -10.14 -19.02 -30.28
N PRO A 52 -10.46 -17.77 -29.97
CA PRO A 52 -10.17 -17.20 -28.66
C PRO A 52 -10.97 -17.96 -27.60
N THR A 53 -10.27 -18.52 -26.64
CA THR A 53 -10.88 -19.26 -25.54
C THR A 53 -10.67 -18.51 -24.25
N SER A 54 -11.74 -18.26 -23.50
CA SER A 54 -11.67 -17.70 -22.16
C SER A 54 -11.96 -18.75 -21.11
N ARG A 55 -11.17 -18.75 -20.04
CA ARG A 55 -11.40 -19.59 -18.86
C ARG A 55 -11.71 -18.71 -17.66
N THR A 56 -12.84 -18.89 -17.03
CA THR A 56 -13.15 -18.21 -15.78
C THR A 56 -12.53 -18.97 -14.62
N ILE A 57 -11.67 -18.30 -13.87
CA ILE A 57 -11.05 -18.86 -12.68
C ILE A 57 -11.74 -18.19 -11.46
N LYS A 58 -12.27 -19.01 -10.55
CA LYS A 58 -12.78 -18.57 -9.27
C LYS A 58 -11.66 -18.75 -8.25
N ALA A 59 -11.31 -17.69 -7.56
CA ALA A 59 -10.30 -17.70 -6.52
C ALA A 59 -10.87 -17.09 -5.24
N ILE A 60 -10.37 -17.54 -4.10
CA ILE A 60 -10.64 -16.94 -2.79
C ILE A 60 -9.57 -15.88 -2.55
N GLY A 61 -9.98 -14.71 -2.09
CA GLY A 61 -9.06 -13.62 -1.77
C GLY A 61 -9.39 -13.00 -0.42
N LYS A 62 -8.40 -12.30 0.15
CA LYS A 62 -8.51 -11.51 1.38
C LYS A 62 -8.39 -10.03 1.03
N LEU A 63 -9.31 -9.22 1.56
CA LEU A 63 -9.19 -7.77 1.51
C LEU A 63 -8.22 -7.31 2.61
N THR A 64 -7.25 -6.48 2.23
CA THR A 64 -6.27 -5.88 3.14
C THR A 64 -6.20 -4.38 2.92
N TYR A 65 -5.72 -3.67 3.93
CA TYR A 65 -5.47 -2.24 3.81
C TYR A 65 -4.34 -1.98 2.80
N ASP A 66 -4.39 -0.83 2.17
CA ASP A 66 -3.25 -0.34 1.38
C ASP A 66 -2.13 0.06 2.34
N GLU A 67 -1.05 -0.72 2.36
CA GLU A 67 0.11 -0.49 3.24
C GLU A 67 0.79 0.86 2.97
N GLY A 68 0.69 1.38 1.76
CA GLY A 68 1.24 2.68 1.39
C GLY A 68 0.51 3.86 2.04
N THR A 69 -0.74 3.67 2.48
CA THR A 69 -1.54 4.70 3.16
C THR A 69 -1.54 4.57 4.67
N MET A 70 -0.96 3.50 5.21
CA MET A 70 -0.90 3.27 6.66
C MET A 70 0.04 4.27 7.34
N ARG A 71 -0.45 4.87 8.40
CA ARG A 71 0.31 5.80 9.25
C ARG A 71 0.19 5.40 10.71
N THR A 72 1.32 5.37 11.41
CA THR A 72 1.35 5.13 12.85
C THR A 72 1.50 6.46 13.56
N ILE A 73 0.59 6.74 14.49
CA ILE A 73 0.69 7.87 15.39
C ILE A 73 1.32 7.38 16.67
N ALA A 74 2.50 7.88 16.96
CA ALA A 74 3.28 7.56 18.15
C ALA A 74 3.31 8.76 19.11
N ALA A 75 3.58 8.49 20.39
CA ALA A 75 3.84 9.54 21.36
C ALA A 75 5.14 10.28 21.01
N TRP A 76 5.08 11.60 20.93
CA TRP A 76 6.26 12.45 20.71
C TRP A 76 7.11 12.64 21.97
N VAL A 77 6.44 12.59 23.12
CA VAL A 77 7.05 12.75 24.44
C VAL A 77 6.49 11.70 25.40
N PRO A 78 7.25 11.34 26.44
CA PRO A 78 6.73 10.49 27.47
C PRO A 78 5.62 11.19 28.28
N GLY A 79 4.58 10.44 28.62
CA GLY A 79 3.46 10.98 29.35
C GLY A 79 2.39 9.96 29.67
N ARG A 80 1.33 10.40 30.35
CA ARG A 80 0.16 9.59 30.65
C ARG A 80 -0.99 9.98 29.71
N LEU A 81 -1.59 9.00 29.08
CA LEU A 81 -2.83 9.17 28.32
C LEU A 81 -4.00 9.33 29.30
N GLU A 82 -4.51 10.55 29.47
CA GLU A 82 -5.62 10.80 30.40
C GLU A 82 -6.97 10.50 29.76
N LYS A 83 -7.10 10.78 28.47
CA LYS A 83 -8.33 10.54 27.73
C LYS A 83 -8.01 10.20 26.26
N MET A 84 -8.79 9.29 25.71
CA MET A 84 -8.73 8.94 24.30
C MET A 84 -10.05 9.27 23.62
N PHE A 85 -10.02 10.08 22.55
CA PHE A 85 -11.23 10.52 21.85
C PHE A 85 -11.62 9.55 20.72
N ALA A 86 -10.64 8.89 20.09
CA ALA A 86 -10.88 7.81 19.14
C ALA A 86 -10.90 6.47 19.89
N ASP A 87 -12.03 6.14 20.52
CA ASP A 87 -12.14 5.03 21.47
C ASP A 87 -12.18 3.65 20.83
N TYR A 88 -12.51 3.54 19.55
CA TYR A 88 -12.68 2.27 18.86
C TYR A 88 -12.13 2.32 17.43
N ASN A 89 -11.87 1.13 16.89
CA ASN A 89 -11.44 0.98 15.51
C ASN A 89 -12.59 1.32 14.55
N GLY A 90 -12.29 2.01 13.46
CA GLY A 90 -13.27 2.47 12.48
C GLY A 90 -13.67 3.94 12.62
N VAL A 91 -13.16 4.66 13.63
CA VAL A 91 -13.38 6.12 13.76
C VAL A 91 -12.68 6.83 12.61
N VAL A 92 -13.40 7.67 11.89
CA VAL A 92 -12.85 8.55 10.87
C VAL A 92 -12.38 9.83 11.53
N VAL A 93 -11.13 10.20 11.29
CA VAL A 93 -10.48 11.40 11.82
C VAL A 93 -9.97 12.27 10.68
N LYS A 94 -9.97 13.58 10.90
CA LYS A 94 -9.40 14.57 9.97
C LYS A 94 -8.07 15.07 10.52
N GLU A 95 -7.27 15.67 9.67
CA GLU A 95 -6.08 16.38 10.08
C GLU A 95 -6.44 17.48 11.10
N GLY A 96 -5.71 17.52 12.20
CA GLY A 96 -5.96 18.44 13.33
C GLY A 96 -6.96 17.96 14.37
N ASP A 97 -7.72 16.88 14.13
CA ASP A 97 -8.66 16.35 15.12
C ASP A 97 -7.93 15.88 16.39
N HIS A 98 -8.55 16.11 17.55
CA HIS A 98 -8.01 15.67 18.83
C HIS A 98 -8.16 14.15 18.98
N LEU A 99 -7.04 13.44 19.13
CA LEU A 99 -7.01 11.98 19.28
C LEU A 99 -6.93 11.56 20.75
N ALA A 100 -6.10 12.24 21.53
CA ALA A 100 -5.92 11.93 22.94
C ALA A 100 -5.56 13.19 23.74
N LEU A 101 -5.81 13.13 25.04
CA LEU A 101 -5.32 14.10 26.02
C LEU A 101 -4.13 13.47 26.75
N VAL A 102 -2.98 14.09 26.64
CA VAL A 102 -1.72 13.60 27.22
C VAL A 102 -1.28 14.53 28.35
N TYR A 103 -1.03 13.96 29.51
CA TYR A 103 -0.33 14.64 30.61
C TYR A 103 1.18 14.39 30.44
N SER A 104 1.95 15.45 30.22
CA SER A 104 3.41 15.36 30.09
C SER A 104 4.11 16.46 30.90
N PRO A 105 4.88 16.08 31.94
CA PRO A 105 5.70 17.05 32.70
C PRO A 105 6.79 17.70 31.83
N GLU A 106 7.28 16.99 30.82
CA GLU A 106 8.29 17.50 29.89
C GLU A 106 7.77 18.65 29.04
N LEU A 107 6.58 18.49 28.46
CA LEU A 107 5.92 19.57 27.71
C LEU A 107 5.59 20.78 28.60
N TYR A 108 5.20 20.54 29.84
CA TYR A 108 4.99 21.62 30.81
C TYR A 108 6.27 22.42 31.04
N THR A 109 7.40 21.72 31.26
CA THR A 109 8.70 22.38 31.48
C THR A 109 9.12 23.19 30.24
N GLY A 110 8.97 22.63 29.04
CA GLY A 110 9.27 23.33 27.79
C GLY A 110 8.44 24.60 27.60
N GLN A 111 7.15 24.59 27.98
CA GLN A 111 6.29 25.76 27.93
C GLN A 111 6.72 26.83 28.93
N VAL A 112 7.10 26.43 30.17
CA VAL A 112 7.63 27.36 31.17
C VAL A 112 8.93 28.00 30.65
N GLU A 113 9.81 27.24 30.02
CA GLU A 113 11.03 27.78 29.37
C GLU A 113 10.69 28.82 28.29
N LEU A 114 9.70 28.54 27.43
CA LEU A 114 9.22 29.46 26.40
C LEU A 114 8.70 30.76 27.02
N LEU A 115 7.81 30.67 28.03
CA LEU A 115 7.24 31.81 28.69
C LEU A 115 8.31 32.67 29.42
N LEU A 116 9.32 32.01 30.00
CA LEU A 116 10.46 32.71 30.59
C LEU A 116 11.29 33.44 29.52
N ALA A 117 11.53 32.81 28.36
CA ALA A 117 12.24 33.46 27.24
C ALA A 117 11.48 34.69 26.73
N ILE A 118 10.13 34.65 26.68
CA ILE A 118 9.31 35.79 26.29
C ILE A 118 9.41 36.91 27.32
N LYS A 119 9.35 36.59 28.62
CA LYS A 119 9.46 37.60 29.72
C LYS A 119 10.82 38.26 29.70
N THR A 120 11.91 37.51 29.51
CA THR A 120 13.27 38.07 29.42
C THR A 120 13.43 38.95 28.19
N GLN A 121 12.92 38.53 27.03
CA GLN A 121 12.93 39.35 25.82
C GLN A 121 12.19 40.69 26.01
N ASN A 122 11.03 40.65 26.62
CA ASN A 122 10.25 41.87 26.88
C ASN A 122 10.94 42.80 27.88
N ALA A 123 11.54 42.26 28.95
CA ALA A 123 12.34 43.03 29.91
C ALA A 123 13.56 43.69 29.25
N SER A 124 14.26 42.99 28.40
CA SER A 124 15.41 43.51 27.66
C SER A 124 15.04 44.64 26.70
N LYS A 125 13.88 44.54 26.04
CA LYS A 125 13.36 45.64 25.19
C LYS A 125 13.06 46.90 25.99
N THR A 126 12.53 46.74 27.22
CA THR A 126 12.17 47.85 28.08
C THR A 126 13.41 48.59 28.67
N LEU A 127 14.50 47.84 28.92
CA LEU A 127 15.73 48.37 29.51
C LEU A 127 16.73 48.95 28.50
N GLY A 128 16.44 48.92 27.20
CA GLY A 128 17.26 49.53 26.15
C GLY A 128 18.63 48.90 25.97
N ASN A 129 18.87 47.68 26.44
CA ASN A 129 20.19 47.04 26.45
C ASN A 129 20.43 46.24 25.18
N ASN A 130 21.01 46.84 24.15
CA ASN A 130 21.19 46.29 22.80
C ASN A 130 22.01 45.02 22.74
N ARG A 131 22.79 44.66 23.78
CA ARG A 131 23.64 43.43 23.78
C ARG A 131 22.87 42.16 24.15
N SER A 132 21.82 42.32 24.94
CA SER A 132 20.94 41.18 25.34
C SER A 132 20.02 40.71 24.20
N PHE A 133 19.69 41.60 23.26
CA PHE A 133 18.73 41.35 22.19
C PHE A 133 19.08 40.15 21.26
N LEU A 134 20.36 39.92 20.98
CA LEU A 134 20.79 38.81 20.14
C LEU A 134 20.67 37.46 20.84
N THR A 135 20.91 37.42 22.15
CA THR A 135 20.85 36.17 22.96
C THR A 135 19.38 35.82 23.30
N ASP A 136 18.56 36.83 23.64
CA ASP A 136 17.16 36.64 24.02
C ASP A 136 16.29 36.13 22.85
N GLY A 137 16.52 36.62 21.63
CA GLY A 137 15.85 36.14 20.42
C GLY A 137 16.21 34.73 20.05
N SER A 138 17.43 34.27 20.38
CA SER A 138 17.83 32.88 20.14
C SER A 138 17.21 31.91 21.15
N MET A 139 17.08 32.30 22.41
CA MET A 139 16.43 31.49 23.46
C MET A 139 14.95 31.23 23.13
N TYR A 140 14.23 32.27 22.75
CA TYR A 140 12.83 32.14 22.32
C TYR A 140 12.69 31.16 21.14
N LYS A 141 13.51 31.34 20.09
CA LYS A 141 13.48 30.45 18.92
C LYS A 141 13.79 29.01 19.27
N SER A 142 14.79 28.78 20.13
CA SER A 142 15.18 27.44 20.56
C SER A 142 14.09 26.78 21.41
N ALA A 143 13.49 27.51 22.35
CA ALA A 143 12.41 26.99 23.18
C ALA A 143 11.17 26.65 22.33
N ARG A 144 10.82 27.52 21.39
CA ARG A 144 9.70 27.30 20.47
C ARG A 144 9.94 26.09 19.55
N GLN A 145 11.16 25.98 18.98
CA GLN A 145 11.53 24.87 18.14
C GLN A 145 11.47 23.54 18.89
N ARG A 146 11.95 23.51 20.13
CA ARG A 146 11.88 22.34 20.99
C ARG A 146 10.44 21.86 21.24
N LEU A 147 9.49 22.78 21.45
CA LEU A 147 8.07 22.43 21.62
C LEU A 147 7.46 21.86 20.34
N ILE A 148 7.84 22.40 19.17
CA ILE A 148 7.43 21.83 17.88
C ILE A 148 7.97 20.40 17.71
N GLU A 149 9.25 20.18 18.02
CA GLU A 149 9.88 18.85 17.96
C GLU A 149 9.28 17.87 18.98
N SER A 150 8.75 18.40 20.08
CA SER A 150 7.99 17.63 21.07
C SER A 150 6.51 17.37 20.67
N GLY A 151 6.11 17.76 19.46
CA GLY A 151 4.80 17.46 18.87
C GLY A 151 3.68 18.46 19.16
N MET A 152 3.99 19.64 19.70
CA MET A 152 3.02 20.71 19.83
C MET A 152 2.76 21.37 18.47
N THR A 153 1.50 21.69 18.19
CA THR A 153 1.14 22.45 16.99
C THR A 153 1.44 23.94 17.18
N ASN A 154 1.59 24.67 16.07
CA ASN A 154 1.81 26.12 16.13
C ASN A 154 0.69 26.84 16.86
N GLU A 155 -0.56 26.40 16.67
CA GLU A 155 -1.75 26.95 17.30
C GLU A 155 -1.69 26.77 18.83
N GLN A 156 -1.30 25.58 19.31
CA GLN A 156 -1.14 25.29 20.73
C GLN A 156 -0.02 26.14 21.37
N ILE A 157 1.09 26.32 20.65
CA ILE A 157 2.19 27.16 21.12
C ILE A 157 1.73 28.62 21.22
N GLN A 158 1.00 29.10 20.21
CA GLN A 158 0.47 30.47 20.21
C GLN A 158 -0.54 30.67 21.36
N GLU A 159 -1.39 29.71 21.65
CA GLU A 159 -2.30 29.73 22.78
C GLU A 159 -1.56 29.91 24.12
N VAL A 160 -0.44 29.17 24.30
CA VAL A 160 0.42 29.33 25.49
C VAL A 160 1.10 30.70 25.53
N GLU A 161 1.53 31.23 24.40
CA GLU A 161 2.13 32.57 24.30
C GLU A 161 1.14 33.67 24.65
N GLU A 162 -0.12 33.57 24.20
CA GLU A 162 -1.19 34.52 24.42
C GLU A 162 -1.76 34.43 25.85
N SER A 163 -1.99 33.23 26.37
CA SER A 163 -2.49 33.03 27.72
C SER A 163 -1.45 33.34 28.79
N GLY A 164 -0.18 33.16 28.49
CA GLY A 164 0.93 33.29 29.43
C GLY A 164 0.96 32.20 30.52
N GLU A 165 0.18 31.14 30.37
CA GLU A 165 0.07 30.02 31.31
C GLU A 165 0.53 28.72 30.65
N ALA A 166 1.36 27.96 31.37
CA ALA A 166 1.77 26.63 30.92
C ALA A 166 0.72 25.57 31.32
N ASN A 167 0.40 24.69 30.40
CA ASN A 167 -0.54 23.59 30.62
C ASN A 167 0.17 22.24 30.56
N SER A 168 0.01 21.40 31.58
CA SER A 168 0.57 20.07 31.62
C SER A 168 -0.23 19.05 30.80
N ARG A 169 -1.43 19.41 30.37
CA ARG A 169 -2.34 18.58 29.58
C ARG A 169 -2.45 19.12 28.17
N ILE A 170 -2.06 18.33 27.20
CA ILE A 170 -2.00 18.75 25.80
C ILE A 170 -2.74 17.76 24.94
N HIS A 171 -3.47 18.28 23.96
CA HIS A 171 -4.15 17.45 22.97
C HIS A 171 -3.17 16.93 21.94
N LEU A 172 -3.10 15.59 21.78
CA LEU A 172 -2.46 14.95 20.66
C LEU A 172 -3.39 15.06 19.46
N CYS A 173 -2.96 15.81 18.45
CA CYS A 173 -3.73 16.01 17.23
C CYS A 173 -3.33 15.01 16.12
N ALA A 174 -4.29 14.70 15.24
CA ALA A 174 -4.05 13.87 14.08
C ALA A 174 -3.17 14.61 13.05
N PRO A 175 -2.02 14.07 12.64
CA PRO A 175 -1.15 14.72 11.65
C PRO A 175 -1.68 14.58 10.21
N ALA A 176 -2.70 13.75 10.01
CA ALA A 176 -3.37 13.55 8.73
C ALA A 176 -4.74 12.90 8.95
N GLY A 177 -5.65 13.09 8.00
CA GLY A 177 -6.93 12.42 7.98
C GLY A 177 -6.80 10.91 7.64
N GLY A 178 -7.79 10.13 8.07
CA GLY A 178 -7.88 8.70 7.81
C GLY A 178 -8.87 7.99 8.74
N THR A 179 -8.88 6.67 8.68
CA THR A 179 -9.67 5.84 9.59
C THR A 179 -8.77 5.14 10.58
N VAL A 180 -9.10 5.16 11.85
CA VAL A 180 -8.38 4.41 12.89
C VAL A 180 -8.60 2.92 12.67
N ILE A 181 -7.56 2.21 12.25
CA ILE A 181 -7.61 0.76 12.03
C ILE A 181 -7.24 -0.03 13.28
N ASN A 182 -6.33 0.50 14.08
CA ASN A 182 -5.93 -0.10 15.35
C ASN A 182 -5.71 0.98 16.42
N LYS A 183 -6.27 0.74 17.60
CA LYS A 183 -5.95 1.43 18.84
C LYS A 183 -4.96 0.57 19.62
N LEU A 184 -3.73 1.05 19.79
CA LEU A 184 -2.61 0.29 20.37
C LEU A 184 -2.36 0.62 21.83
N ALA A 185 -2.82 1.79 22.28
CA ALA A 185 -2.68 2.23 23.66
C ALA A 185 -4.05 2.33 24.36
N VAL A 186 -4.05 2.34 25.68
CA VAL A 186 -5.26 2.41 26.52
C VAL A 186 -5.27 3.67 27.36
N GLU A 187 -6.47 4.19 27.65
CA GLU A 187 -6.64 5.30 28.58
C GLU A 187 -6.08 4.98 29.96
N GLY A 188 -5.34 5.91 30.54
CA GLY A 188 -4.64 5.76 31.80
C GLY A 188 -3.23 5.16 31.67
N GLU A 189 -2.82 4.68 30.50
CA GLU A 189 -1.49 4.12 30.25
C GLU A 189 -0.41 5.20 30.22
N TYR A 190 0.78 4.87 30.73
CA TYR A 190 1.98 5.67 30.52
C TYR A 190 2.66 5.24 29.23
N VAL A 191 2.83 6.18 28.31
CA VAL A 191 3.52 5.96 27.04
C VAL A 191 4.92 6.56 27.07
N LYS A 192 5.83 5.91 26.36
CA LYS A 192 7.19 6.38 26.14
C LYS A 192 7.27 7.12 24.82
N GLU A 193 8.30 7.93 24.64
CA GLU A 193 8.62 8.52 23.34
C GLU A 193 8.75 7.42 22.27
N GLY A 194 8.13 7.63 21.10
CA GLY A 194 8.08 6.69 20.00
C GLY A 194 7.09 5.52 20.17
N GLN A 195 6.42 5.40 21.32
CA GLN A 195 5.44 4.34 21.54
C GLN A 195 4.21 4.58 20.64
N PRO A 196 3.78 3.58 19.82
CA PRO A 196 2.63 3.71 18.96
C PRO A 196 1.33 3.77 19.77
N ILE A 197 0.46 4.73 19.44
CA ILE A 197 -0.84 4.94 20.08
C ILE A 197 -1.97 4.52 19.14
N TYR A 198 -1.91 4.97 17.89
CA TYR A 198 -2.90 4.66 16.86
C TYR A 198 -2.26 4.26 15.55
N GLN A 199 -2.97 3.43 14.79
CA GLN A 199 -2.70 3.24 13.36
C GLN A 199 -3.89 3.77 12.55
N LEU A 200 -3.59 4.60 11.58
CA LEU A 200 -4.55 5.14 10.62
C LEU A 200 -4.29 4.53 9.25
N ALA A 201 -5.34 4.37 8.46
CA ALA A 201 -5.25 4.08 7.04
C ALA A 201 -6.31 4.88 6.27
N ASP A 202 -6.01 5.18 5.02
CA ASP A 202 -7.01 5.66 4.08
C ASP A 202 -7.72 4.43 3.48
N LEU A 203 -9.03 4.34 3.70
CA LEU A 203 -9.85 3.24 3.21
C LEU A 203 -10.48 3.51 1.83
N SER A 204 -10.09 4.60 1.16
CA SER A 204 -10.52 4.88 -0.22
C SER A 204 -10.01 3.83 -1.20
N THR A 205 -8.87 3.23 -0.91
CA THR A 205 -8.24 2.14 -1.65
C THR A 205 -8.00 0.94 -0.75
N ILE A 206 -8.36 -0.24 -1.23
CA ILE A 206 -8.12 -1.52 -0.53
C ILE A 206 -7.47 -2.50 -1.49
N TRP A 207 -6.61 -3.35 -0.98
CA TRP A 207 -5.96 -4.40 -1.76
C TRP A 207 -6.74 -5.70 -1.66
N LEU A 208 -6.85 -6.39 -2.78
CA LEU A 208 -7.35 -7.76 -2.83
C LEU A 208 -6.17 -8.70 -3.07
N GLN A 209 -5.78 -9.43 -2.06
CA GLN A 209 -4.78 -10.50 -2.16
C GLN A 209 -5.46 -11.81 -2.51
N MET A 210 -5.07 -12.42 -3.63
CA MET A 210 -5.60 -13.70 -4.09
C MET A 210 -4.46 -14.67 -4.38
N GLU A 211 -4.62 -15.92 -4.00
CA GLU A 211 -3.74 -17.01 -4.40
C GLU A 211 -4.33 -17.70 -5.62
N LEU A 212 -3.59 -17.68 -6.72
CA LEU A 212 -3.94 -18.37 -7.96
C LEU A 212 -2.98 -19.53 -8.19
N TYR A 213 -3.52 -20.72 -8.31
CA TYR A 213 -2.75 -21.89 -8.72
C TYR A 213 -2.87 -22.06 -10.24
N PRO A 214 -1.76 -22.40 -10.96
CA PRO A 214 -1.73 -22.60 -12.41
C PRO A 214 -2.56 -23.78 -12.88
#